data_2feefc810df93f3719d8d3b88ad50dfa
#
_entry.id   2feefc810df93f3719d8d3b88ad50dfa
#
_cell.length_a   1.000
_cell.length_b   1.000
_cell.length_c   1.000
_cell.angle_alpha   90.00
_cell.angle_beta   90.00
_cell.angle_gamma   90.00
#
_symmetry.space_group_name_H-M   'P 1'
#
loop_
_entity.id
_entity.type
_entity.pdbx_description
1 polymer ?
#
loop_
_entity_poly.entity_id
_entity_poly.type
_entity_poly.pdbx_seq_one_letter_code
_entity_poly.pdbx_strand_id
1 'polypeptide(L)'
;DEKNKNVILTDEGSKKIEVIKAFAIDADFDFETLESYQQVCDFFLFDTKGKDRGGNVIAFDWELLRGYAQKKPFFFFVVIGLETSGGLQLFLGSGIGKNCYAIDVNSRFEIEPGLKDIEKLKMFGWNNFFNNE
;
A
#
# COMPACT_ATOMS: atom_id res chain seq x y z
N ASP A 1 17.33 14.58 -18.78
CA ASP A 1 15.92 14.64 -19.04
C ASP A 1 15.17 13.88 -17.93
N GLU A 2 14.24 14.55 -17.26
CA GLU A 2 13.52 13.95 -16.14
C GLU A 2 12.71 12.70 -16.54
N LYS A 3 12.32 12.62 -17.79
CA LYS A 3 11.57 11.48 -18.30
C LYS A 3 12.38 10.18 -18.36
N ASN A 4 13.69 10.27 -18.26
CA ASN A 4 14.57 9.11 -18.41
C ASN A 4 15.21 8.62 -17.12
N LYS A 5 14.81 9.19 -15.98
CA LYS A 5 15.42 8.82 -14.68
C LYS A 5 15.26 7.34 -14.31
N ASN A 6 14.25 6.70 -14.87
CA ASN A 6 13.95 5.31 -14.55
C ASN A 6 14.38 4.34 -15.67
N VAL A 7 15.22 4.78 -16.58
CA VAL A 7 15.65 3.93 -17.70
C VAL A 7 17.07 3.44 -17.44
N ILE A 8 17.24 2.15 -17.46
CA ILE A 8 18.55 1.50 -17.37
C ILE A 8 18.88 0.89 -18.73
N LEU A 9 20.08 1.18 -19.21
CA LEU A 9 20.61 0.54 -20.42
C LEU A 9 21.20 -0.82 -20.04
N THR A 10 20.79 -1.85 -20.74
CA THR A 10 21.28 -3.21 -20.58
C THR A 10 21.81 -3.72 -21.91
N ASP A 11 22.47 -4.88 -21.92
CA ASP A 11 22.91 -5.53 -23.15
C ASP A 11 21.75 -5.86 -24.10
N GLU A 12 20.54 -5.94 -23.56
CA GLU A 12 19.31 -6.22 -24.32
C GLU A 12 18.57 -4.95 -24.75
N GLY A 13 19.11 -3.76 -24.41
CA GLY A 13 18.51 -2.48 -24.72
C GLY A 13 18.16 -1.69 -23.45
N SER A 14 17.25 -0.71 -23.58
CA SER A 14 16.82 0.09 -22.45
C SER A 14 15.66 -0.60 -21.71
N LYS A 15 15.73 -0.60 -20.37
CA LYS A 15 14.71 -1.15 -19.50
C LYS A 15 14.18 -0.06 -18.56
N LYS A 16 12.87 0.13 -18.53
CA LYS A 16 12.25 1.06 -17.59
C LYS A 16 12.13 0.39 -16.22
N ILE A 17 12.60 1.09 -15.19
CA ILE A 17 12.40 0.69 -13.80
C ILE A 17 11.43 1.67 -13.16
N GLU A 18 10.43 1.15 -12.48
CA GLU A 18 9.50 1.95 -11.72
C GLU A 18 10.06 2.19 -10.31
N VAL A 19 9.86 3.39 -9.81
CA VAL A 19 10.35 3.81 -8.50
C VAL A 19 9.18 3.95 -7.54
N ILE A 20 9.28 3.29 -6.39
CA ILE A 20 8.32 3.38 -5.30
C ILE A 20 8.99 4.08 -4.14
N LYS A 21 8.42 5.20 -3.71
CA LYS A 21 8.92 5.94 -2.54
C LYS A 21 8.06 5.62 -1.32
N ALA A 22 8.70 5.09 -0.28
CA ALA A 22 8.02 4.70 0.95
C ALA A 22 7.99 5.83 1.97
N PHE A 23 6.88 5.94 2.68
CA PHE A 23 6.69 6.90 3.77
C PHE A 23 6.03 6.19 4.95
N ALA A 24 6.53 6.47 6.16
CA ALA A 24 5.86 6.06 7.39
C ALA A 24 4.77 7.07 7.70
N ILE A 25 3.53 6.62 7.77
CA ILE A 25 2.37 7.48 7.98
C ILE A 25 1.85 7.28 9.41
N ASP A 26 1.81 8.37 10.16
CA ASP A 26 1.18 8.43 11.47
C ASP A 26 0.20 9.60 11.52
N ALA A 27 -0.37 9.86 12.67
CA ALA A 27 -1.35 10.94 12.84
C ALA A 27 -0.77 12.34 12.57
N ASP A 28 0.55 12.48 12.70
CA ASP A 28 1.25 13.75 12.55
C ASP A 28 1.90 13.92 11.19
N PHE A 29 1.70 12.98 10.27
CA PHE A 29 2.34 13.03 8.96
C PHE A 29 1.85 14.24 8.16
N ASP A 30 2.81 14.99 7.62
CA ASP A 30 2.53 16.14 6.76
C ASP A 30 2.48 15.70 5.30
N PHE A 31 1.28 15.63 4.74
CA PHE A 31 1.07 15.19 3.36
C PHE A 31 1.62 16.17 2.32
N GLU A 32 1.91 17.41 2.68
CA GLU A 32 2.57 18.36 1.78
C GLU A 32 3.99 17.90 1.42
N THR A 33 4.62 17.11 2.28
CA THR A 33 5.92 16.50 1.99
C THR A 33 5.93 15.71 0.69
N LEU A 34 4.79 15.13 0.32
CA LEU A 34 4.69 14.30 -0.88
C LEU A 34 4.88 15.09 -2.17
N GLU A 35 4.61 16.39 -2.17
CA GLU A 35 4.69 17.20 -3.39
C GLU A 35 6.08 17.18 -4.00
N SER A 36 7.13 17.22 -3.18
CA SER A 36 8.51 17.22 -3.68
C SER A 36 8.89 15.87 -4.33
N TYR A 37 8.13 14.82 -4.10
CA TYR A 37 8.39 13.49 -4.65
C TYR A 37 7.51 13.13 -5.84
N GLN A 38 6.53 13.96 -6.18
CA GLN A 38 5.55 13.67 -7.23
C GLN A 38 6.19 13.31 -8.57
N GLN A 39 7.24 14.03 -8.94
CA GLN A 39 7.85 13.87 -10.26
C GLN A 39 9.05 12.93 -10.27
N VAL A 40 9.46 12.43 -9.12
CA VAL A 40 10.67 11.61 -9.02
C VAL A 40 10.39 10.14 -8.71
N CYS A 41 9.12 9.76 -8.55
CA CYS A 41 8.73 8.37 -8.36
C CYS A 41 7.44 8.09 -9.09
N ASP A 42 7.16 6.79 -9.30
CA ASP A 42 5.96 6.34 -10.00
C ASP A 42 4.83 6.02 -9.05
N PHE A 43 5.17 5.55 -7.86
CA PHE A 43 4.22 5.17 -6.81
C PHE A 43 4.69 5.64 -5.45
N PHE A 44 3.75 5.88 -4.57
CA PHE A 44 4.04 5.98 -3.15
C PHE A 44 3.76 4.64 -2.48
N LEU A 45 4.46 4.36 -1.38
CA LEU A 45 4.11 3.27 -0.48
C LEU A 45 3.85 3.89 0.89
N PHE A 46 2.64 3.71 1.42
CA PHE A 46 2.26 4.22 2.72
C PHE A 46 2.30 3.11 3.75
N ASP A 47 3.22 3.22 4.71
CA ASP A 47 3.36 2.28 5.81
C ASP A 47 2.70 2.90 7.04
N THR A 48 1.56 2.34 7.43
CA THR A 48 0.81 2.81 8.59
C THR A 48 1.07 1.97 9.84
N LYS A 49 2.19 1.27 9.88
CA LYS A 49 2.62 0.58 11.10
C LYS A 49 2.92 1.61 12.17
N GLY A 50 1.95 1.93 12.97
CA GLY A 50 2.11 2.87 14.07
C GLY A 50 3.05 2.35 15.15
N LYS A 51 3.42 3.26 16.05
CA LYS A 51 4.28 2.95 17.19
C LYS A 51 3.63 2.03 18.21
N ASP A 52 2.30 1.94 18.20
CA ASP A 52 1.55 1.19 19.19
C ASP A 52 1.27 -0.23 18.72
N ARG A 53 2.32 -1.02 18.72
CA ARG A 53 2.19 -2.45 18.41
C ARG A 53 2.06 -3.31 19.64
N GLY A 54 1.65 -2.70 20.73
CA GLY A 54 1.52 -3.38 22.00
C GLY A 54 0.38 -4.36 22.04
N GLY A 55 0.52 -5.48 21.33
CA GLY A 55 -0.35 -6.63 21.53
C GLY A 55 -1.80 -6.51 21.13
N ASN A 56 -2.30 -5.33 20.91
CA ASN A 56 -3.65 -5.11 20.41
C ASN A 56 -3.62 -5.03 18.90
N VAL A 57 -4.34 -5.90 18.28
CA VAL A 57 -4.61 -5.83 16.87
C VAL A 57 -5.35 -4.53 16.62
N ILE A 58 -4.64 -3.53 16.18
CA ILE A 58 -5.27 -2.29 15.78
C ILE A 58 -6.02 -2.56 14.49
N ALA A 59 -7.29 -2.28 14.52
CA ALA A 59 -8.10 -2.32 13.32
C ALA A 59 -7.46 -1.44 12.26
N PHE A 60 -7.58 -1.86 11.03
CA PHE A 60 -7.18 -1.11 9.86
C PHE A 60 -7.61 0.35 10.00
N ASP A 61 -6.65 1.26 10.10
CA ASP A 61 -6.92 2.68 10.29
C ASP A 61 -6.60 3.46 9.02
N TRP A 62 -7.51 3.42 8.08
CA TRP A 62 -7.38 4.17 6.85
C TRP A 62 -7.59 5.68 7.04
N GLU A 63 -8.07 6.08 8.22
CA GLU A 63 -8.22 7.49 8.56
C GLU A 63 -6.90 8.26 8.51
N LEU A 64 -5.78 7.55 8.72
CA LEU A 64 -4.45 8.14 8.63
C LEU A 64 -4.15 8.68 7.22
N LEU A 65 -4.84 8.18 6.20
CA LEU A 65 -4.66 8.63 4.82
C LEU A 65 -5.62 9.74 4.41
N ARG A 66 -6.45 10.22 5.32
CA ARG A 66 -7.47 11.21 5.00
C ARG A 66 -6.91 12.51 4.42
N GLY A 67 -5.69 12.87 4.77
CA GLY A 67 -5.00 14.04 4.22
C GLY A 67 -4.42 13.85 2.81
N TYR A 68 -4.49 12.64 2.27
CA TYR A 68 -3.93 12.38 0.95
C TYR A 68 -4.84 12.96 -0.13
N ALA A 69 -4.39 14.02 -0.78
CA ALA A 69 -5.17 14.74 -1.77
C ALA A 69 -4.66 14.57 -3.20
N GLN A 70 -3.59 13.84 -3.39
CA GLN A 70 -2.99 13.63 -4.71
C GLN A 70 -3.61 12.41 -5.40
N LYS A 71 -3.39 12.30 -6.71
CA LYS A 71 -3.93 11.20 -7.52
C LYS A 71 -2.90 10.14 -7.85
N LYS A 72 -1.67 10.28 -7.36
CA LYS A 72 -0.64 9.27 -7.63
C LYS A 72 -1.06 7.93 -7.01
N PRO A 73 -0.96 6.83 -7.77
CA PRO A 73 -1.28 5.53 -7.21
C PRO A 73 -0.31 5.14 -6.09
N PHE A 74 -0.80 4.46 -5.09
CA PHE A 74 0.01 4.09 -3.94
C PHE A 74 -0.20 2.62 -3.55
N PHE A 75 0.86 2.06 -2.96
CA PHE A 75 0.82 0.80 -2.25
C PHE A 75 0.52 1.08 -0.78
N PHE A 76 -0.33 0.29 -0.18
CA PHE A 76 -0.69 0.48 1.21
C PHE A 76 -0.22 -0.71 2.03
N PHE A 77 0.75 -0.46 2.91
CA PHE A 77 1.26 -1.45 3.85
C PHE A 77 0.56 -1.25 5.19
N VAL A 78 -0.18 -2.25 5.62
CA VAL A 78 -0.96 -2.18 6.84
C VAL A 78 -1.08 -3.59 7.43
N VAL A 79 -1.20 -3.66 8.76
CA VAL A 79 -1.45 -4.94 9.42
C VAL A 79 -2.93 -5.25 9.31
N ILE A 80 -3.28 -6.10 8.36
CA ILE A 80 -4.65 -6.54 8.14
C ILE A 80 -4.74 -8.06 8.13
N GLY A 81 -5.92 -8.58 8.39
CA GLY A 81 -6.24 -9.97 8.32
C GLY A 81 -7.64 -10.16 7.76
N LEU A 82 -8.14 -11.39 7.77
CA LEU A 82 -9.46 -11.69 7.24
C LEU A 82 -10.57 -10.91 7.96
N GLU A 83 -10.38 -10.64 9.25
CA GLU A 83 -11.36 -9.95 10.09
C GLU A 83 -11.51 -8.45 9.75
N THR A 84 -10.59 -7.89 8.97
CA THR A 84 -10.63 -6.47 8.60
C THR A 84 -11.22 -6.21 7.22
N SER A 85 -11.76 -7.24 6.56
CA SER A 85 -12.27 -7.13 5.20
C SER A 85 -13.35 -6.07 5.03
N GLY A 86 -14.26 -5.91 6.00
CA GLY A 86 -15.31 -4.89 5.92
C GLY A 86 -14.76 -3.48 5.85
N GLY A 87 -13.79 -3.16 6.71
CA GLY A 87 -13.13 -1.86 6.70
C GLY A 87 -12.35 -1.60 5.42
N LEU A 88 -11.69 -2.65 4.91
CA LEU A 88 -10.96 -2.54 3.66
C LEU A 88 -11.90 -2.24 2.49
N GLN A 89 -13.05 -2.88 2.42
CA GLN A 89 -14.04 -2.63 1.36
C GLN A 89 -14.53 -1.18 1.38
N LEU A 90 -14.80 -0.64 2.57
CA LEU A 90 -15.18 0.76 2.70
C LEU A 90 -14.08 1.69 2.23
N PHE A 91 -12.84 1.39 2.58
CA PHE A 91 -11.69 2.18 2.16
C PHE A 91 -11.52 2.15 0.63
N LEU A 92 -11.55 0.99 0.02
CA LEU A 92 -11.37 0.85 -1.42
C LEU A 92 -12.46 1.56 -2.22
N GLY A 93 -13.66 1.68 -1.64
CA GLY A 93 -14.76 2.43 -2.25
C GLY A 93 -14.71 3.93 -2.00
N SER A 94 -13.81 4.41 -1.16
CA SER A 94 -13.66 5.83 -0.86
C SER A 94 -12.89 6.57 -1.95
N GLY A 95 -12.94 7.91 -1.91
CA GLY A 95 -12.19 8.73 -2.86
C GLY A 95 -10.68 8.51 -2.79
N ILE A 96 -10.15 8.30 -1.59
CA ILE A 96 -8.73 8.01 -1.39
C ILE A 96 -8.39 6.60 -1.88
N GLY A 97 -9.25 5.64 -1.57
CA GLY A 97 -9.03 4.24 -1.91
C GLY A 97 -9.01 3.97 -3.40
N LYS A 98 -9.61 4.82 -4.20
CA LYS A 98 -9.58 4.70 -5.67
C LYS A 98 -8.16 4.76 -6.22
N ASN A 99 -7.25 5.41 -5.53
CA ASN A 99 -5.85 5.51 -5.94
C ASN A 99 -4.98 4.42 -5.31
N CYS A 100 -5.54 3.55 -4.50
CA CYS A 100 -4.82 2.43 -3.93
C CYS A 100 -4.57 1.38 -5.01
N TYR A 101 -3.31 1.23 -5.39
CA TYR A 101 -2.90 0.31 -6.44
C TYR A 101 -2.75 -1.12 -5.93
N ALA A 102 -2.23 -1.27 -4.72
CA ALA A 102 -1.98 -2.58 -4.13
C ALA A 102 -1.96 -2.49 -2.61
N ILE A 103 -2.27 -3.62 -1.98
CA ILE A 103 -2.19 -3.80 -0.54
C ILE A 103 -1.06 -4.78 -0.25
N ASP A 104 -0.19 -4.40 0.68
CA ASP A 104 0.90 -5.27 1.13
C ASP A 104 0.47 -5.98 2.41
N VAL A 105 0.35 -7.30 2.36
CA VAL A 105 -0.06 -8.13 3.48
C VAL A 105 1.08 -9.04 3.91
N ASN A 106 1.22 -9.28 5.20
CA ASN A 106 2.38 -9.98 5.75
C ASN A 106 2.03 -10.98 6.84
N SER A 107 2.39 -10.69 8.10
CA SER A 107 2.41 -11.68 9.17
C SER A 107 1.08 -12.37 9.45
N ARG A 108 -0.04 -11.68 9.25
CA ARG A 108 -1.35 -12.26 9.46
C ARG A 108 -1.76 -13.27 8.40
N PHE A 109 -0.98 -13.34 7.33
CA PHE A 109 -1.16 -14.28 6.25
C PHE A 109 -0.01 -15.28 6.20
N GLU A 110 0.60 -15.56 7.36
CA GLU A 110 1.71 -16.49 7.46
C GLU A 110 1.39 -17.61 8.44
N ILE A 111 1.81 -18.84 8.08
CA ILE A 111 1.78 -19.99 8.98
C ILE A 111 2.89 -19.86 10.00
N GLU A 112 4.06 -19.42 9.55
CA GLU A 112 5.23 -19.10 10.36
C GLU A 112 6.01 -18.01 9.63
N PRO A 113 6.97 -17.33 10.27
CA PRO A 113 7.70 -16.25 9.63
C PRO A 113 8.31 -16.67 8.30
N GLY A 114 7.92 -15.96 7.24
CA GLY A 114 8.39 -16.21 5.89
C GLY A 114 7.61 -17.24 5.10
N LEU A 115 6.66 -17.95 5.73
CA LEU A 115 5.84 -18.95 5.04
C LEU A 115 4.39 -18.49 4.96
N LYS A 116 3.98 -18.03 3.78
CA LYS A 116 2.63 -17.53 3.57
C LYS A 116 1.58 -18.63 3.67
N ASP A 117 0.46 -18.29 4.26
CA ASP A 117 -0.72 -19.15 4.31
C ASP A 117 -1.54 -18.95 3.03
N ILE A 118 -1.39 -19.86 2.10
CA ILE A 118 -2.00 -19.76 0.78
C ILE A 118 -3.52 -19.73 0.86
N GLU A 119 -4.11 -20.52 1.77
CA GLU A 119 -5.57 -20.55 1.90
C GLU A 119 -6.14 -19.23 2.41
N LYS A 120 -5.45 -18.59 3.38
CA LYS A 120 -5.85 -17.27 3.84
C LYS A 120 -5.73 -16.21 2.76
N LEU A 121 -4.65 -16.27 1.97
CA LEU A 121 -4.47 -15.34 0.85
C LEU A 121 -5.55 -15.51 -0.20
N LYS A 122 -5.92 -16.75 -0.53
CA LYS A 122 -7.00 -17.01 -1.47
C LYS A 122 -8.32 -16.45 -0.97
N MET A 123 -8.64 -16.69 0.30
CA MET A 123 -9.88 -16.20 0.90
C MET A 123 -9.92 -14.68 0.94
N PHE A 124 -8.82 -14.04 1.31
CA PHE A 124 -8.71 -12.59 1.31
C PHE A 124 -8.90 -12.00 -0.09
N GLY A 125 -8.22 -12.57 -1.09
CA GLY A 125 -8.37 -12.14 -2.46
C GLY A 125 -9.79 -12.31 -2.98
N TRP A 126 -10.40 -13.45 -2.70
CA TRP A 126 -11.77 -13.73 -3.12
C TRP A 126 -12.76 -12.74 -2.49
N ASN A 127 -12.63 -12.48 -1.20
CA ASN A 127 -13.55 -11.58 -0.49
C ASN A 127 -13.41 -10.12 -0.92
N ASN A 128 -12.23 -9.70 -1.36
CA ASN A 128 -11.92 -8.29 -1.57
C ASN A 128 -11.69 -7.91 -3.03
N PHE A 129 -11.22 -8.83 -3.88
CA PHE A 129 -10.75 -8.47 -5.22
C PHE A 129 -11.32 -9.33 -6.34
N PHE A 130 -11.54 -10.63 -6.09
CA PHE A 130 -11.84 -11.58 -7.18
C PHE A 130 -13.33 -11.84 -7.37
N ASN A 131 -14.15 -11.44 -6.43
CA ASN A 131 -15.60 -11.66 -6.46
C ASN A 131 -16.36 -10.33 -6.69
N ASN A 132 -15.95 -9.60 -7.70
CA ASN A 132 -16.51 -8.29 -8.04
C ASN A 132 -17.41 -8.36 -9.28
N GLU A 133 -18.25 -9.36 -9.33
CA GLU A 133 -19.26 -9.42 -10.39
C GLU A 133 -20.62 -9.08 -9.86
#